data_22c0e616ce7feacce2d73165add0047f
#
_entry.id   22c0e616ce7feacce2d73165add0047f
#
_cell.length_a   1.000
_cell.length_b   1.000
_cell.length_c   1.000
_cell.angle_alpha   90.00
_cell.angle_beta   90.00
_cell.angle_gamma   90.00
#
_symmetry.space_group_name_H-M   'P 1'
#
loop_
_entity.id
_entity.type
_entity.pdbx_description
1 polymer ?
#
loop_
_entity_poly.entity_id
_entity_poly.type
_entity_poly.pdbx_seq_one_letter_code
_entity_poly.pdbx_strand_id
1 'polypeptide(L)'
;MTDFKEFIQLAYEDSLDLKSTKMAFMQIMNGEISEIQISSFISLLQKSGVKSHHVIAALEVMRKKMLSINAPLNTMDTCGTGGDGKNSLNISTATAFVLAASGIPLSLIHI
;
A
#
# COMPACT_ATOMS: atom_id res chain seq x y z
N MET A 1 -1.16 21.05 -13.92
CA MET A 1 -0.76 19.85 -13.11
C MET A 1 -0.41 20.39 -11.74
N THR A 2 -1.03 19.92 -10.67
CA THR A 2 -0.75 20.38 -9.30
C THR A 2 0.70 20.05 -8.94
N ASP A 3 1.46 21.02 -8.45
CA ASP A 3 2.85 20.78 -7.98
C ASP A 3 2.80 19.82 -6.78
N PHE A 4 3.64 18.80 -6.77
CA PHE A 4 3.68 17.83 -5.68
C PHE A 4 3.97 18.45 -4.31
N LYS A 5 4.63 19.60 -4.30
CA LYS A 5 4.87 20.39 -3.08
C LYS A 5 3.59 20.80 -2.36
N GLU A 6 2.50 21.03 -3.09
CA GLU A 6 1.21 21.34 -2.50
C GLU A 6 0.68 20.17 -1.66
N PHE A 7 0.87 18.92 -2.14
CA PHE A 7 0.46 17.73 -1.37
C PHE A 7 1.33 17.53 -0.13
N ILE A 8 2.62 17.85 -0.21
CA ILE A 8 3.51 17.86 0.96
C ILE A 8 3.04 18.89 1.99
N GLN A 9 2.65 20.08 1.54
CA GLN A 9 2.12 21.14 2.41
C GLN A 9 0.81 20.70 3.08
N LEU A 10 -0.13 20.14 2.30
CA LEU A 10 -1.40 19.62 2.83
C LEU A 10 -1.18 18.49 3.85
N ALA A 11 -0.20 17.62 3.62
CA ALA A 11 0.17 16.57 4.57
C ALA A 11 0.78 17.14 5.86
N TYR A 12 1.58 18.20 5.75
CA TYR A 12 2.14 18.92 6.90
C TYR A 12 1.06 19.56 7.77
N GLU A 13 0.03 20.14 7.14
CA GLU A 13 -1.10 20.82 7.79
C GLU A 13 -2.21 19.87 8.26
N ASP A 14 -2.04 18.57 8.08
CA ASP A 14 -3.06 17.54 8.36
C ASP A 14 -4.41 17.78 7.64
N SER A 15 -4.36 18.45 6.49
CA SER A 15 -5.52 18.86 5.69
C SER A 15 -5.67 18.08 4.38
N LEU A 16 -4.91 16.99 4.21
CA LEU A 16 -4.93 16.15 3.02
C LEU A 16 -6.25 15.36 2.95
N ASP A 17 -7.07 15.66 1.96
CA ASP A 17 -8.34 14.98 1.71
C ASP A 17 -8.21 13.75 0.79
N LEU A 18 -9.31 13.02 0.57
CA LEU A 18 -9.34 11.85 -0.30
C LEU A 18 -8.86 12.17 -1.74
N LYS A 19 -9.32 13.29 -2.29
CA LYS A 19 -9.02 13.67 -3.68
C LYS A 19 -7.55 14.04 -3.84
N SER A 20 -7.03 14.87 -2.97
CA SER A 20 -5.62 15.30 -2.99
C SER A 20 -4.70 14.12 -2.72
N THR A 21 -5.04 13.23 -1.79
CA THR A 21 -4.31 11.99 -1.55
C THR A 21 -4.25 11.13 -2.81
N LYS A 22 -5.38 10.94 -3.49
CA LYS A 22 -5.45 10.16 -4.73
C LYS A 22 -4.58 10.75 -5.84
N MET A 23 -4.59 12.07 -5.98
CA MET A 23 -3.75 12.77 -6.97
C MET A 23 -2.26 12.61 -6.64
N ALA A 24 -1.87 12.73 -5.38
CA ALA A 24 -0.50 12.54 -4.93
C ALA A 24 -0.01 11.11 -5.23
N PHE A 25 -0.78 10.08 -4.83
CA PHE A 25 -0.44 8.69 -5.12
C PHE A 25 -0.40 8.39 -6.63
N MET A 26 -1.25 9.03 -7.43
CA MET A 26 -1.22 8.87 -8.88
C MET A 26 0.11 9.38 -9.47
N GLN A 27 0.58 10.55 -9.06
CA GLN A 27 1.87 11.09 -9.52
C GLN A 27 3.04 10.20 -9.07
N ILE A 28 3.01 9.69 -7.82
CA ILE A 28 4.01 8.74 -7.32
C ILE A 28 4.04 7.48 -8.19
N MET A 29 2.87 6.86 -8.41
CA MET A 29 2.76 5.60 -9.17
C MET A 29 3.02 5.77 -10.67
N ASN A 30 3.01 6.98 -11.18
CA ASN A 30 3.45 7.30 -12.55
C ASN A 30 4.98 7.48 -12.65
N GLY A 31 5.69 7.52 -11.54
CA GLY A 31 7.14 7.76 -11.52
C GLY A 31 7.52 9.22 -11.82
N GLU A 32 6.60 10.17 -11.59
CA GLU A 32 6.81 11.59 -11.91
C GLU A 32 7.52 12.35 -10.77
N ILE A 33 7.66 11.73 -9.61
CA ILE A 33 8.07 12.38 -8.36
C ILE A 33 9.42 11.83 -7.88
N SER A 34 10.29 12.71 -7.40
CA SER A 34 11.59 12.31 -6.86
C SER A 34 11.43 11.54 -5.53
N GLU A 35 12.36 10.63 -5.26
CA GLU A 35 12.39 9.83 -4.03
C GLU A 35 12.39 10.71 -2.76
N ILE A 36 13.05 11.87 -2.82
CA ILE A 36 13.11 12.84 -1.71
C ILE A 36 11.70 13.37 -1.40
N GLN A 37 10.95 13.75 -2.43
CA GLN A 37 9.58 14.24 -2.26
C GLN A 37 8.64 13.15 -1.78
N ILE A 38 8.78 11.92 -2.30
CA ILE A 38 8.01 10.75 -1.85
C ILE A 38 8.28 10.48 -0.37
N SER A 39 9.56 10.43 0.02
CA SER A 39 9.95 10.22 1.42
C SER A 39 9.39 11.30 2.35
N SER A 40 9.47 12.56 1.94
CA SER A 40 8.90 13.68 2.70
C SER A 40 7.39 13.54 2.89
N PHE A 41 6.67 13.24 1.83
CA PHE A 41 5.22 13.06 1.84
C PHE A 41 4.78 11.91 2.76
N ILE A 42 5.41 10.74 2.62
CA ILE A 42 5.07 9.55 3.43
C ILE A 42 5.41 9.77 4.91
N SER A 43 6.54 10.41 5.20
CA SER A 43 6.94 10.72 6.58
C SER A 43 5.96 11.67 7.27
N LEU A 44 5.45 12.66 6.54
CA LEU A 44 4.44 13.58 7.05
C LEU A 44 3.09 12.88 7.28
N LEU A 45 2.65 12.03 6.35
CA LEU A 45 1.46 11.22 6.53
C LEU A 45 1.55 10.32 7.78
N GLN A 46 2.71 9.70 7.99
CA GLN A 46 2.94 8.86 9.17
C GLN A 46 2.94 9.69 10.45
N LYS A 47 3.55 10.88 10.44
CA LYS A 47 3.57 11.79 11.59
C LYS A 47 2.17 12.26 11.97
N SER A 48 1.35 12.65 11.00
CA SER A 48 -0.02 13.16 11.23
C SER A 48 -1.01 12.04 11.59
N GLY A 49 -0.61 10.80 11.41
CA GLY A 49 -1.47 9.62 11.54
C GLY A 49 -2.25 9.32 10.25
N VAL A 50 -2.05 8.11 9.75
CA VAL A 50 -2.73 7.66 8.52
C VAL A 50 -4.22 7.49 8.80
N LYS A 51 -5.06 8.20 8.06
CA LYS A 51 -6.52 8.14 8.15
C LYS A 51 -7.09 7.16 7.12
N SER A 52 -8.31 6.66 7.34
CA SER A 52 -8.96 5.70 6.45
C SER A 52 -9.08 6.19 5.01
N HIS A 53 -9.36 7.47 4.80
CA HIS A 53 -9.45 8.05 3.45
C HIS A 53 -8.09 8.09 2.73
N HIS A 54 -6.97 8.20 3.45
CA HIS A 54 -5.63 8.09 2.86
C HIS A 54 -5.40 6.65 2.33
N VAL A 55 -5.79 5.64 3.12
CA VAL A 55 -5.66 4.23 2.72
C VAL A 55 -6.54 3.91 1.52
N ILE A 56 -7.80 4.37 1.53
CA ILE A 56 -8.73 4.18 0.42
C ILE A 56 -8.17 4.80 -0.87
N ALA A 57 -7.68 6.05 -0.79
CA ALA A 57 -7.12 6.74 -1.95
C ALA A 57 -5.91 6.02 -2.54
N ALA A 58 -4.97 5.60 -1.68
CA ALA A 58 -3.78 4.84 -2.09
C ALA A 58 -4.17 3.51 -2.74
N LEU A 59 -5.07 2.76 -2.09
CA LEU A 59 -5.55 1.46 -2.58
C LEU A 59 -6.22 1.57 -3.96
N GLU A 60 -7.08 2.56 -4.17
CA GLU A 60 -7.73 2.76 -5.47
C GLU A 60 -6.74 3.04 -6.59
N VAL A 61 -5.68 3.82 -6.31
CA VAL A 61 -4.63 4.10 -7.29
C VAL A 61 -3.79 2.86 -7.56
N MET A 62 -3.34 2.17 -6.51
CA MET A 62 -2.53 0.95 -6.63
C MET A 62 -3.27 -0.13 -7.41
N ARG A 63 -4.57 -0.35 -7.12
CA ARG A 63 -5.39 -1.32 -7.87
C ARG A 63 -5.51 -1.01 -9.36
N LYS A 64 -5.51 0.27 -9.74
CA LYS A 64 -5.52 0.66 -11.16
C LYS A 64 -4.20 0.42 -11.87
N LYS A 65 -3.11 0.40 -11.12
CA LYS A 65 -1.75 0.25 -11.65
C LYS A 65 -1.19 -1.17 -11.52
N MET A 66 -1.83 -2.01 -10.72
CA MET A 66 -1.37 -3.38 -10.52
C MET A 66 -1.53 -4.22 -11.81
N LEU A 67 -0.62 -5.16 -11.98
CA LEU A 67 -0.77 -6.23 -12.96
C LEU A 67 -1.69 -7.29 -12.34
N SER A 68 -2.85 -7.50 -12.99
CA SER A 68 -3.77 -8.52 -12.53
C SER A 68 -3.36 -9.90 -13.04
N ILE A 69 -3.49 -10.91 -12.18
CA ILE A 69 -3.32 -12.32 -12.55
C ILE A 69 -4.66 -13.06 -12.39
N ASN A 70 -4.89 -14.05 -13.24
CA ASN A 70 -6.01 -14.95 -13.08
C ASN A 70 -5.61 -16.04 -12.09
N ALA A 71 -6.19 -16.01 -10.91
CA ALA A 71 -6.05 -17.06 -9.92
C ALA A 71 -7.27 -17.98 -9.91
N PRO A 72 -7.12 -19.29 -9.57
CA PRO A 72 -8.26 -20.19 -9.34
C PRO A 72 -9.23 -19.60 -8.32
N LEU A 73 -10.52 -19.93 -8.49
CA LEU A 73 -11.52 -19.62 -7.46
C LEU A 73 -11.09 -20.23 -6.13
N ASN A 74 -11.33 -19.53 -5.05
CA ASN A 74 -10.94 -19.91 -3.68
C ASN A 74 -9.42 -19.88 -3.40
N THR A 75 -8.63 -19.21 -4.22
CA THR A 75 -7.22 -18.94 -3.88
C THR A 75 -7.14 -18.05 -2.64
N MET A 76 -6.35 -18.47 -1.66
CA MET A 76 -6.08 -17.70 -0.44
C MET A 76 -4.71 -17.05 -0.51
N ASP A 77 -4.62 -15.83 0.02
CA ASP A 77 -3.36 -15.13 0.22
C ASP A 77 -3.00 -15.13 1.70
N THR A 78 -1.76 -15.50 2.03
CA THR A 78 -1.24 -15.53 3.39
C THR A 78 -0.13 -14.50 3.62
N CYS A 79 0.09 -13.59 2.68
CA CYS A 79 1.15 -12.61 2.79
C CYS A 79 0.87 -11.58 3.88
N GLY A 80 1.79 -11.48 4.83
CA GLY A 80 1.83 -10.38 5.81
C GLY A 80 2.77 -9.28 5.35
N THR A 81 2.49 -8.04 5.74
CA THR A 81 3.31 -6.87 5.39
C THR A 81 4.63 -6.79 6.15
N GLY A 82 4.79 -7.55 7.25
CA GLY A 82 6.00 -7.57 8.06
C GLY A 82 6.28 -6.29 8.87
N GLY A 83 5.36 -5.32 8.84
CA GLY A 83 5.58 -3.99 9.40
C GLY A 83 5.33 -3.84 10.91
N ASP A 84 5.09 -4.92 11.64
CA ASP A 84 4.75 -4.88 13.07
C ASP A 84 5.96 -4.73 14.02
N GLY A 85 7.18 -4.75 13.47
CA GLY A 85 8.43 -4.65 14.22
C GLY A 85 8.69 -5.80 15.22
N LYS A 86 7.88 -6.86 15.19
CA LYS A 86 8.03 -8.02 16.06
C LYS A 86 8.82 -9.10 15.33
N ASN A 87 9.98 -9.44 15.87
CA ASN A 87 10.78 -10.58 15.42
C ASN A 87 10.14 -11.90 15.88
N SER A 88 8.94 -12.19 15.40
CA SER A 88 8.21 -13.41 15.71
C SER A 88 8.40 -14.48 14.62
N LEU A 89 7.96 -15.70 14.90
CA LEU A 89 7.89 -16.79 13.93
C LEU A 89 7.14 -16.31 12.68
N ASN A 90 7.59 -16.74 11.49
CA ASN A 90 6.90 -16.43 10.24
C ASN A 90 5.58 -17.21 10.15
N ILE A 91 4.55 -16.64 10.77
CA ILE A 91 3.20 -17.23 10.85
C ILE A 91 2.59 -17.38 9.45
N SER A 92 2.83 -16.41 8.55
CA SER A 92 2.31 -16.48 7.17
C SER A 92 2.82 -17.69 6.43
N THR A 93 4.11 -18.00 6.53
CA THR A 93 4.70 -19.19 5.92
C THR A 93 4.16 -20.49 6.54
N ALA A 94 4.05 -20.55 7.87
CA ALA A 94 3.49 -21.72 8.55
C ALA A 94 2.02 -21.96 8.13
N THR A 95 1.23 -20.90 8.05
CA THR A 95 -0.17 -20.97 7.58
C THR A 95 -0.25 -21.44 6.13
N ALA A 96 0.65 -20.98 5.25
CA ALA A 96 0.70 -21.41 3.86
C ALA A 96 0.90 -22.93 3.73
N PHE A 97 1.78 -23.52 4.51
CA PHE A 97 1.98 -24.98 4.51
C PHE A 97 0.72 -25.74 4.95
N VAL A 98 0.03 -25.27 5.99
CA VAL A 98 -1.20 -25.90 6.48
C VAL A 98 -2.32 -25.83 5.43
N LEU A 99 -2.51 -24.66 4.81
CA LEU A 99 -3.52 -24.50 3.76
C LEU A 99 -3.21 -25.32 2.52
N ALA A 100 -1.95 -25.37 2.08
CA ALA A 100 -1.53 -26.20 0.95
C ALA A 100 -1.76 -27.68 1.23
N ALA A 101 -1.45 -28.16 2.43
CA ALA A 101 -1.72 -29.54 2.86
C ALA A 101 -3.22 -29.86 2.89
N SER A 102 -4.07 -28.84 3.06
CA SER A 102 -5.54 -28.96 3.00
C SER A 102 -6.11 -28.87 1.57
N GLY A 103 -5.24 -28.78 0.55
CA GLY A 103 -5.65 -28.71 -0.86
C GLY A 103 -6.17 -27.34 -1.31
N ILE A 104 -5.94 -26.30 -0.54
CA ILE A 104 -6.37 -24.93 -0.87
C ILE A 104 -5.32 -24.26 -1.77
N PRO A 105 -5.70 -23.74 -2.94
CA PRO A 105 -4.79 -22.96 -3.78
C PRO A 105 -4.28 -21.70 -3.04
N LEU A 106 -2.99 -21.46 -3.12
CA LEU A 106 -2.35 -20.33 -2.45
C LEU A 106 -1.76 -19.36 -3.45
N SER A 107 -1.85 -18.10 -3.12
CA SER A 107 -1.08 -17.02 -3.71
C SER A 107 -0.10 -16.48 -2.67
N LEU A 108 1.16 -16.44 -3.05
CA LEU A 108 2.21 -15.75 -2.31
C LEU A 108 2.73 -14.66 -3.23
N ILE A 109 1.98 -13.59 -3.33
CA ILE A 109 2.35 -12.49 -4.22
C ILE A 109 3.24 -11.55 -3.41
N HIS A 110 4.52 -11.65 -3.64
CA HIS A 110 5.46 -10.60 -3.29
C HIS A 110 5.54 -9.65 -4.48
N ILE A 111 4.86 -8.56 -4.35
CA ILE A 111 4.98 -7.48 -5.31
C ILE A 111 6.07 -6.55 -4.83
#